data_9ca800323e4c8ff8d65e17360dc79d79
#
_entry.id   9ca800323e4c8ff8d65e17360dc79d79
#
_cell.length_a   1.000
_cell.length_b   1.000
_cell.length_c   1.000
_cell.angle_alpha   90.00
_cell.angle_beta   90.00
_cell.angle_gamma   90.00
#
_symmetry.space_group_name_H-M   'P 1'
#
loop_
_entity.id
_entity.type
_entity.pdbx_description
1 polymer ?
#
loop_
_entity_poly.entity_id
_entity_poly.type
_entity_poly.pdbx_seq_one_letter_code
_entity_poly.pdbx_strand_id
1 'polypeptide(L)'
;MTGEKEYFDFDDIGACAELAELLFPGVKESPEECEGRFPERKLPEGAKVTRFAPSPTGFLHFGGLFPTTVGERLAHQSGGVFILRIEDTDAKREVEGAAESLINTLSYYGIKFDEGVTAEGEKGDYGPYRQSMRAAIYHVYAKKLVAEGKAYPCFSTDEELEKLNSADKKAELKEKDWHFDAEAVKRELLERRRFTLEEVKSSLAAGEKF
;
A
#
# COMPACT_ATOMS: atom_id res chain seq x y z
N MET A 1 -8.52 31.87 30.76
CA MET A 1 -9.28 31.61 29.52
C MET A 1 -8.84 30.25 29.02
N THR A 2 -9.59 29.23 29.30
CA THR A 2 -9.39 27.88 28.73
C THR A 2 -9.94 27.93 27.31
N GLY A 3 -9.08 28.26 26.33
CA GLY A 3 -9.46 28.12 24.93
C GLY A 3 -9.77 26.64 24.68
N GLU A 4 -10.97 26.36 24.22
CA GLU A 4 -11.31 25.04 23.72
C GLU A 4 -10.33 24.72 22.57
N LYS A 5 -9.77 23.51 22.60
CA LYS A 5 -8.85 23.06 21.55
C LYS A 5 -9.67 22.84 20.27
N GLU A 6 -9.41 23.64 19.25
CA GLU A 6 -10.08 23.53 17.95
C GLU A 6 -9.38 22.42 17.15
N TYR A 7 -10.04 21.26 17.05
CA TYR A 7 -9.55 20.14 16.27
C TYR A 7 -9.74 20.36 14.78
N PHE A 8 -8.92 19.67 13.97
CA PHE A 8 -8.98 19.73 12.52
C PHE A 8 -10.34 19.28 11.99
N ASP A 9 -10.94 20.08 11.11
CA ASP A 9 -12.22 19.78 10.47
C ASP A 9 -11.97 19.10 9.10
N PHE A 10 -12.32 17.84 9.00
CA PHE A 10 -12.20 17.06 7.77
C PHE A 10 -13.31 17.29 6.76
N ASP A 11 -14.35 18.02 7.12
CA ASP A 11 -15.42 18.43 6.20
C ASP A 11 -15.08 19.79 5.53
N ASP A 12 -14.09 20.51 6.06
CA ASP A 12 -13.51 21.70 5.40
C ASP A 12 -12.48 21.26 4.33
N ILE A 13 -12.93 21.22 3.08
CA ILE A 13 -12.10 20.85 1.93
C ILE A 13 -10.94 21.80 1.73
N GLY A 14 -11.07 23.09 2.09
CA GLY A 14 -9.98 24.05 2.02
C GLY A 14 -8.87 23.74 3.01
N ALA A 15 -9.23 23.43 4.26
CA ALA A 15 -8.30 22.98 5.28
C ALA A 15 -7.64 21.64 4.91
N CYS A 16 -8.40 20.70 4.35
CA CYS A 16 -7.87 19.42 3.85
C CYS A 16 -6.84 19.62 2.72
N ALA A 17 -7.09 20.54 1.80
CA ALA A 17 -6.14 20.87 0.74
C ALA A 17 -4.86 21.50 1.30
N GLU A 18 -4.95 22.40 2.29
CA GLU A 18 -3.78 22.96 2.98
C GLU A 18 -2.97 21.88 3.69
N LEU A 19 -3.64 20.96 4.39
CA LEU A 19 -3.00 19.82 5.05
C LEU A 19 -2.27 18.93 4.02
N ALA A 20 -2.89 18.65 2.89
CA ALA A 20 -2.29 17.84 1.83
C ALA A 20 -1.03 18.48 1.25
N GLU A 21 -1.02 19.81 1.05
CA GLU A 21 0.18 20.56 0.62
C GLU A 21 1.28 20.54 1.68
N LEU A 22 0.92 20.62 2.96
CA LEU A 22 1.86 20.57 4.07
C LEU A 22 2.54 19.20 4.18
N LEU A 23 1.79 18.11 4.02
CA LEU A 23 2.29 16.72 4.11
C LEU A 23 3.09 16.30 2.86
N PHE A 24 2.68 16.76 1.69
CA PHE A 24 3.28 16.37 0.40
C PHE A 24 3.71 17.57 -0.46
N PRO A 25 4.60 18.46 0.05
CA PRO A 25 4.94 19.72 -0.66
C PRO A 25 5.67 19.49 -1.99
N GLY A 26 6.31 18.33 -2.15
CA GLY A 26 7.04 17.96 -3.36
C GLY A 26 6.17 17.33 -4.45
N VAL A 27 4.93 16.94 -4.12
CA VAL A 27 4.02 16.27 -5.06
C VAL A 27 3.23 17.33 -5.81
N LYS A 28 3.54 17.51 -7.10
CA LYS A 28 2.89 18.50 -7.99
C LYS A 28 1.97 17.86 -9.01
N GLU A 29 2.19 16.58 -9.28
CA GLU A 29 1.43 15.79 -10.25
C GLU A 29 0.04 15.46 -9.72
N SER A 30 -0.98 15.55 -10.55
CA SER A 30 -2.33 15.07 -10.25
C SER A 30 -2.44 13.55 -10.50
N PRO A 31 -3.47 12.87 -9.96
CA PRO A 31 -3.74 11.47 -10.29
C PRO A 31 -3.95 11.24 -11.79
N GLU A 32 -4.64 12.15 -12.47
CA GLU A 32 -4.92 12.08 -13.91
C GLU A 32 -3.62 12.19 -14.74
N GLU A 33 -2.71 13.09 -14.34
CA GLU A 33 -1.38 13.21 -14.96
C GLU A 33 -0.54 11.95 -14.70
N CYS A 34 -0.61 11.41 -13.46
CA CYS A 34 0.07 10.18 -13.09
C CYS A 34 -0.43 8.99 -13.92
N GLU A 35 -1.74 8.86 -14.08
CA GLU A 35 -2.35 7.81 -14.92
C GLU A 35 -2.03 7.99 -16.40
N GLY A 36 -2.02 9.22 -16.87
CA GLY A 36 -1.71 9.58 -18.26
C GLY A 36 -0.30 9.20 -18.73
N ARG A 37 0.61 8.88 -17.79
CA ARG A 37 1.95 8.37 -18.12
C ARG A 37 1.94 6.94 -18.65
N PHE A 38 0.89 6.18 -18.35
CA PHE A 38 0.77 4.78 -18.71
C PHE A 38 -0.03 4.65 -20.03
N PRO A 39 0.44 3.85 -20.99
CA PRO A 39 -0.29 3.66 -22.23
C PRO A 39 -1.61 2.92 -22.00
N GLU A 40 -2.61 3.20 -22.83
CA GLU A 40 -3.84 2.43 -22.84
C GLU A 40 -3.55 0.97 -23.23
N ARG A 41 -4.06 0.00 -22.44
CA ARG A 41 -3.93 -1.42 -22.75
C ARG A 41 -4.84 -1.81 -23.91
N LYS A 42 -4.24 -2.31 -24.98
CA LYS A 42 -4.96 -2.84 -26.14
C LYS A 42 -5.07 -4.36 -26.00
N LEU A 43 -6.11 -4.81 -25.34
CA LEU A 43 -6.40 -6.22 -25.11
C LEU A 43 -7.74 -6.63 -25.75
N PRO A 44 -7.93 -7.91 -26.10
CA PRO A 44 -9.22 -8.43 -26.54
C PRO A 44 -10.32 -8.18 -25.50
N GLU A 45 -11.56 -8.08 -25.96
CA GLU A 45 -12.71 -7.99 -25.06
C GLU A 45 -12.77 -9.19 -24.11
N GLY A 46 -12.96 -8.93 -22.81
CA GLY A 46 -12.99 -9.96 -21.78
C GLY A 46 -11.63 -10.46 -21.32
N ALA A 47 -10.52 -9.99 -21.91
CA ALA A 47 -9.17 -10.33 -21.46
C ALA A 47 -8.93 -9.95 -19.99
N LYS A 48 -8.24 -10.81 -19.26
CA LYS A 48 -7.96 -10.63 -17.83
C LYS A 48 -6.53 -10.15 -17.64
N VAL A 49 -6.37 -9.07 -16.84
CA VAL A 49 -5.07 -8.66 -16.33
C VAL A 49 -4.98 -9.16 -14.89
N THR A 50 -4.07 -10.07 -14.64
CA THR A 50 -3.87 -10.67 -13.32
C THR A 50 -2.46 -10.40 -12.83
N ARG A 51 -2.25 -10.51 -11.52
CA ARG A 51 -0.96 -10.19 -10.90
C ARG A 51 -0.63 -11.17 -9.80
N PHE A 52 0.61 -11.63 -9.78
CA PHE A 52 1.24 -12.20 -8.61
C PHE A 52 2.11 -11.15 -7.94
N ALA A 53 1.93 -10.96 -6.64
CA ALA A 53 2.58 -9.89 -5.90
C ALA A 53 3.20 -10.43 -4.59
N PRO A 54 4.27 -11.24 -4.69
CA PRO A 54 4.93 -11.81 -3.53
C PRO A 54 5.85 -10.80 -2.84
N SER A 55 5.95 -10.94 -1.51
CA SER A 55 7.04 -10.32 -0.75
C SER A 55 8.27 -11.24 -0.80
N PRO A 56 9.50 -10.70 -1.00
CA PRO A 56 10.72 -11.48 -1.11
C PRO A 56 11.26 -11.89 0.29
N THR A 57 10.41 -12.53 1.10
CA THR A 57 10.71 -12.88 2.50
C THR A 57 11.18 -14.33 2.69
N GLY A 58 11.44 -15.04 1.60
CA GLY A 58 11.90 -16.43 1.63
C GLY A 58 11.55 -17.20 0.36
N PHE A 59 11.58 -18.52 0.46
CA PHE A 59 11.30 -19.40 -0.67
C PHE A 59 9.81 -19.49 -0.98
N LEU A 60 9.49 -19.70 -2.26
CA LEU A 60 8.13 -19.97 -2.68
C LEU A 60 7.64 -21.29 -2.06
N HIS A 61 6.53 -21.25 -1.33
CA HIS A 61 5.87 -22.43 -0.83
C HIS A 61 4.64 -22.79 -1.69
N PHE A 62 4.10 -24.00 -1.51
CA PHE A 62 3.00 -24.49 -2.33
C PHE A 62 1.76 -23.56 -2.30
N GLY A 63 1.49 -22.92 -1.15
CA GLY A 63 0.41 -21.93 -1.02
C GLY A 63 0.55 -20.72 -1.92
N GLY A 64 1.79 -20.35 -2.30
CA GLY A 64 2.04 -19.27 -3.28
C GLY A 64 1.97 -19.76 -4.73
N LEU A 65 2.38 -21.00 -4.99
CA LEU A 65 2.37 -21.59 -6.34
C LEU A 65 0.95 -21.75 -6.89
N PHE A 66 0.00 -22.15 -6.05
CA PHE A 66 -1.39 -22.38 -6.49
C PHE A 66 -2.07 -21.11 -7.02
N PRO A 67 -2.18 -19.99 -6.26
CA PRO A 67 -2.78 -18.76 -6.76
C PRO A 67 -2.02 -18.17 -7.96
N THR A 68 -0.69 -18.34 -8.02
CA THR A 68 0.12 -17.91 -9.16
C THR A 68 -0.26 -18.65 -10.42
N THR A 69 -0.42 -19.98 -10.34
CA THR A 69 -0.86 -20.82 -11.47
C THR A 69 -2.27 -20.44 -11.93
N VAL A 70 -3.20 -20.22 -10.98
CA VAL A 70 -4.57 -19.79 -11.32
C VAL A 70 -4.56 -18.43 -12.01
N GLY A 71 -3.79 -17.47 -11.48
CA GLY A 71 -3.65 -16.13 -12.06
C GLY A 71 -3.10 -16.17 -13.48
N GLU A 72 -2.03 -16.94 -13.70
CA GLU A 72 -1.42 -17.13 -15.03
C GLU A 72 -2.42 -17.72 -16.03
N ARG A 73 -3.13 -18.81 -15.66
CA ARG A 73 -4.13 -19.45 -16.52
C ARG A 73 -5.28 -18.52 -16.87
N LEU A 74 -5.80 -17.76 -15.90
CA LEU A 74 -6.88 -16.80 -16.15
C LEU A 74 -6.46 -15.71 -17.14
N ALA A 75 -5.25 -15.19 -17.01
CA ALA A 75 -4.73 -14.20 -17.95
C ALA A 75 -4.57 -14.81 -19.34
N HIS A 76 -3.78 -15.86 -19.48
CA HIS A 76 -3.38 -16.39 -20.79
C HIS A 76 -4.56 -17.04 -21.53
N GLN A 77 -5.49 -17.74 -20.85
CA GLN A 77 -6.68 -18.30 -21.49
C GLN A 77 -7.65 -17.25 -22.03
N SER A 78 -7.62 -16.03 -21.46
CA SER A 78 -8.45 -14.92 -21.92
C SER A 78 -7.75 -14.00 -22.94
N GLY A 79 -6.51 -14.31 -23.34
CA GLY A 79 -5.70 -13.43 -24.17
C GLY A 79 -5.24 -12.14 -23.46
N GLY A 80 -5.15 -12.21 -22.13
CA GLY A 80 -4.77 -11.10 -21.26
C GLY A 80 -3.30 -11.11 -20.87
N VAL A 81 -2.98 -10.50 -19.73
CA VAL A 81 -1.61 -10.23 -19.27
C VAL A 81 -1.44 -10.72 -17.83
N PHE A 82 -0.34 -11.43 -17.57
CA PHE A 82 0.05 -11.85 -16.24
C PHE A 82 1.29 -11.11 -15.75
N ILE A 83 1.19 -10.43 -14.60
CA ILE A 83 2.19 -9.49 -14.09
C ILE A 83 2.87 -10.05 -12.83
N LEU A 84 4.19 -9.93 -12.76
CA LEU A 84 4.95 -10.12 -11.52
C LEU A 84 5.31 -8.77 -10.90
N ARG A 85 4.80 -8.48 -9.70
CA ARG A 85 5.22 -7.32 -8.90
C ARG A 85 5.83 -7.78 -7.58
N ILE A 86 7.05 -7.39 -7.30
CA ILE A 86 7.71 -7.69 -6.04
C ILE A 86 7.31 -6.66 -4.99
N GLU A 87 6.75 -7.12 -3.87
CA GLU A 87 6.36 -6.28 -2.75
C GLU A 87 7.45 -6.29 -1.66
N ASP A 88 8.48 -5.47 -1.90
CA ASP A 88 9.74 -5.38 -1.15
C ASP A 88 9.77 -4.20 -0.14
N THR A 89 8.63 -3.77 0.37
CA THR A 89 8.57 -2.66 1.34
C THR A 89 8.93 -3.05 2.77
N ASP A 90 8.95 -4.35 3.09
CA ASP A 90 9.36 -4.86 4.40
C ASP A 90 10.85 -5.26 4.39
N ALA A 91 11.72 -4.24 4.43
CA ALA A 91 13.17 -4.45 4.41
C ALA A 91 13.70 -5.29 5.60
N LYS A 92 12.94 -5.39 6.71
CA LYS A 92 13.36 -6.22 7.87
C LYS A 92 13.25 -7.72 7.59
N ARG A 93 12.35 -8.10 6.69
CA ARG A 93 12.09 -9.51 6.32
C ARG A 93 12.58 -9.87 4.93
N GLU A 94 13.12 -8.91 4.19
CA GLU A 94 13.68 -9.19 2.88
C GLU A 94 14.89 -10.12 2.97
N VAL A 95 14.90 -11.17 2.15
CA VAL A 95 16.00 -12.12 2.04
C VAL A 95 16.72 -11.87 0.74
N GLU A 96 18.03 -11.67 0.81
CA GLU A 96 18.87 -11.46 -0.37
C GLU A 96 18.74 -12.65 -1.36
N GLY A 97 18.53 -12.34 -2.63
CA GLY A 97 18.33 -13.34 -3.67
C GLY A 97 16.94 -14.01 -3.71
N ALA A 98 16.04 -13.71 -2.75
CA ALA A 98 14.73 -14.34 -2.71
C ALA A 98 13.87 -14.02 -3.94
N ALA A 99 13.92 -12.79 -4.46
CA ALA A 99 13.19 -12.41 -5.67
C ALA A 99 13.69 -13.19 -6.90
N GLU A 100 14.99 -13.36 -7.06
CA GLU A 100 15.58 -14.13 -8.16
C GLU A 100 15.26 -15.64 -8.02
N SER A 101 15.38 -16.19 -6.82
CA SER A 101 15.01 -17.58 -6.51
C SER A 101 13.54 -17.85 -6.82
N LEU A 102 12.66 -16.91 -6.50
CA LEU A 102 11.24 -16.99 -6.80
C LEU A 102 10.98 -17.01 -8.31
N ILE A 103 11.61 -16.11 -9.07
CA ILE A 103 11.47 -16.05 -10.54
C ILE A 103 11.94 -17.37 -11.16
N ASN A 104 13.10 -17.88 -10.74
CA ASN A 104 13.66 -19.14 -11.24
C ASN A 104 12.76 -20.33 -10.90
N THR A 105 12.22 -20.38 -9.68
CA THR A 105 11.30 -21.42 -9.25
C THR A 105 10.01 -21.43 -10.08
N LEU A 106 9.40 -20.26 -10.29
CA LEU A 106 8.19 -20.16 -11.09
C LEU A 106 8.43 -20.52 -12.56
N SER A 107 9.56 -20.11 -13.10
CA SER A 107 9.99 -20.49 -14.45
C SER A 107 10.16 -22.00 -14.59
N TYR A 108 10.74 -22.68 -13.58
CA TYR A 108 10.86 -24.14 -13.55
C TYR A 108 9.52 -24.85 -13.63
N TYR A 109 8.47 -24.30 -12.99
CA TYR A 109 7.10 -24.80 -13.10
C TYR A 109 6.36 -24.37 -14.36
N GLY A 110 7.05 -23.71 -15.30
CA GLY A 110 6.49 -23.27 -16.58
C GLY A 110 5.57 -22.06 -16.49
N ILE A 111 5.58 -21.34 -15.36
CA ILE A 111 4.82 -20.10 -15.18
C ILE A 111 5.57 -18.96 -15.86
N LYS A 112 4.88 -18.25 -16.74
CA LYS A 112 5.45 -17.16 -17.56
C LYS A 112 4.74 -15.86 -17.25
N PHE A 113 5.54 -14.84 -16.91
CA PHE A 113 5.06 -13.47 -16.78
C PHE A 113 5.23 -12.71 -18.10
N ASP A 114 4.21 -11.95 -18.47
CA ASP A 114 4.26 -11.08 -19.65
C ASP A 114 4.97 -9.78 -19.32
N GLU A 115 4.74 -9.27 -18.12
CA GLU A 115 5.29 -8.03 -17.57
C GLU A 115 5.75 -8.23 -16.11
N GLY A 116 6.63 -7.35 -15.65
CA GLY A 116 7.05 -7.35 -14.25
C GLY A 116 8.55 -7.43 -14.06
N VAL A 117 8.94 -7.85 -12.87
CA VAL A 117 10.36 -8.06 -12.52
C VAL A 117 10.89 -9.30 -13.22
N THR A 118 12.08 -9.18 -13.81
CA THR A 118 12.82 -10.26 -14.47
C THR A 118 14.22 -10.41 -13.85
N ALA A 119 14.96 -11.42 -14.27
CA ALA A 119 16.36 -11.60 -13.84
C ALA A 119 17.29 -10.47 -14.33
N GLU A 120 16.94 -9.85 -15.49
CA GLU A 120 17.73 -8.77 -16.08
C GLU A 120 17.22 -7.37 -15.72
N GLY A 121 16.14 -7.24 -14.95
CA GLY A 121 15.54 -5.95 -14.58
C GLY A 121 14.01 -5.98 -14.58
N GLU A 122 13.38 -5.08 -15.32
CA GLU A 122 11.92 -5.00 -15.44
C GLU A 122 11.50 -5.03 -16.92
N LYS A 123 10.33 -5.61 -17.20
CA LYS A 123 9.74 -5.70 -18.53
C LYS A 123 8.29 -5.20 -18.48
N GLY A 124 7.90 -4.35 -19.44
CA GLY A 124 6.55 -3.81 -19.61
C GLY A 124 6.48 -2.31 -19.38
N ASP A 125 5.30 -1.74 -19.70
CA ASP A 125 5.10 -0.29 -19.76
C ASP A 125 4.40 0.30 -18.52
N TYR A 126 4.12 -0.54 -17.50
CA TYR A 126 3.36 -0.16 -16.30
C TYR A 126 4.19 -0.22 -15.02
N GLY A 127 5.50 -0.17 -15.16
CA GLY A 127 6.46 -0.12 -14.05
C GLY A 127 6.37 1.18 -13.23
N PRO A 128 7.17 1.28 -12.18
CA PRO A 128 8.05 0.25 -11.63
C PRO A 128 7.28 -0.97 -11.11
N TYR A 129 7.87 -2.16 -11.24
CA TYR A 129 7.26 -3.41 -10.76
C TYR A 129 7.83 -3.87 -9.39
N ARG A 130 8.74 -3.11 -8.81
CA ARG A 130 9.12 -3.20 -7.40
C ARG A 130 8.34 -2.18 -6.59
N GLN A 131 7.69 -2.62 -5.51
CA GLN A 131 6.83 -1.75 -4.72
C GLN A 131 7.60 -0.59 -4.08
N SER A 132 8.82 -0.84 -3.59
CA SER A 132 9.71 0.18 -3.02
C SER A 132 9.99 1.35 -3.98
N MET A 133 9.96 1.10 -5.28
CA MET A 133 10.20 2.11 -6.32
C MET A 133 8.94 2.92 -6.69
N ARG A 134 7.78 2.62 -6.11
CA ARG A 134 6.49 3.23 -6.44
C ARG A 134 6.09 4.38 -5.52
N ALA A 135 6.94 4.78 -4.58
CA ALA A 135 6.62 5.81 -3.58
C ALA A 135 6.07 7.11 -4.21
N ALA A 136 6.67 7.57 -5.32
CA ALA A 136 6.19 8.77 -6.02
C ALA A 136 4.73 8.64 -6.50
N ILE A 137 4.35 7.47 -7.01
CA ILE A 137 2.95 7.18 -7.43
C ILE A 137 2.04 7.17 -6.20
N TYR A 138 2.43 6.49 -5.12
CA TYR A 138 1.62 6.39 -3.91
C TYR A 138 1.39 7.76 -3.26
N HIS A 139 2.40 8.64 -3.26
CA HIS A 139 2.28 9.98 -2.70
C HIS A 139 1.25 10.84 -3.46
N VAL A 140 1.10 10.68 -4.77
CA VAL A 140 0.06 11.37 -5.55
C VAL A 140 -1.33 11.02 -5.03
N TYR A 141 -1.61 9.73 -4.85
CA TYR A 141 -2.91 9.26 -4.37
C TYR A 141 -3.11 9.52 -2.87
N ALA A 142 -2.06 9.41 -2.06
CA ALA A 142 -2.13 9.76 -0.65
C ALA A 142 -2.46 11.24 -0.47
N LYS A 143 -1.80 12.13 -1.20
CA LYS A 143 -2.11 13.57 -1.23
C LYS A 143 -3.57 13.84 -1.60
N LYS A 144 -4.08 13.16 -2.64
CA LYS A 144 -5.49 13.27 -3.04
C LYS A 144 -6.43 12.84 -1.91
N LEU A 145 -6.17 11.71 -1.26
CA LEU A 145 -7.01 11.23 -0.17
C LEU A 145 -7.03 12.20 1.02
N VAL A 146 -5.91 12.81 1.35
CA VAL A 146 -5.84 13.84 2.39
C VAL A 146 -6.63 15.07 1.97
N ALA A 147 -6.45 15.56 0.74
CA ALA A 147 -7.17 16.71 0.21
C ALA A 147 -8.70 16.50 0.16
N GLU A 148 -9.16 15.26 0.05
CA GLU A 148 -10.57 14.88 0.08
C GLU A 148 -11.08 14.56 1.51
N GLY A 149 -10.29 14.78 2.57
CA GLY A 149 -10.65 14.46 3.96
C GLY A 149 -10.77 12.96 4.26
N LYS A 150 -10.33 12.09 3.35
CA LYS A 150 -10.42 10.62 3.44
C LYS A 150 -9.23 9.95 4.12
N ALA A 151 -8.13 10.68 4.29
CA ALA A 151 -6.94 10.24 4.99
C ALA A 151 -6.40 11.34 5.91
N TYR A 152 -5.64 10.95 6.91
CA TYR A 152 -5.01 11.86 7.87
C TYR A 152 -3.61 11.36 8.26
N PRO A 153 -2.69 12.25 8.68
CA PRO A 153 -1.38 11.84 9.15
C PRO A 153 -1.48 11.12 10.50
N CYS A 154 -0.78 10.01 10.64
CA CYS A 154 -0.66 9.29 11.90
C CYS A 154 0.82 9.21 12.31
N PHE A 155 1.19 9.93 13.36
CA PHE A 155 2.57 9.97 13.89
C PHE A 155 2.84 8.87 14.93
N SER A 156 1.99 7.86 15.02
CA SER A 156 2.20 6.74 15.93
C SER A 156 3.38 5.88 15.48
N THR A 157 4.20 5.47 16.44
CA THR A 157 5.31 4.56 16.21
C THR A 157 4.82 3.13 15.93
N ASP A 158 5.66 2.32 15.27
CA ASP A 158 5.39 0.88 15.06
C ASP A 158 5.08 0.17 16.38
N GLU A 159 5.80 0.51 17.48
CA GLU A 159 5.60 -0.08 18.79
C GLU A 159 4.22 0.26 19.39
N GLU A 160 3.73 1.47 19.17
CA GLU A 160 2.39 1.88 19.59
C GLU A 160 1.31 1.15 18.80
N LEU A 161 1.51 1.02 17.47
CA LEU A 161 0.61 0.27 16.60
C LEU A 161 0.60 -1.23 16.93
N GLU A 162 1.77 -1.82 17.23
CA GLU A 162 1.86 -3.22 17.68
C GLU A 162 1.19 -3.46 19.02
N LYS A 163 1.26 -2.50 19.95
CA LYS A 163 0.54 -2.61 21.24
C LYS A 163 -0.97 -2.64 21.05
N LEU A 164 -1.51 -1.86 20.13
CA LEU A 164 -2.92 -1.90 19.75
C LEU A 164 -3.31 -3.27 19.20
N ASN A 165 -2.57 -3.75 18.19
CA ASN A 165 -2.80 -5.06 17.61
C ASN A 165 -2.65 -6.21 18.61
N SER A 166 -1.75 -6.08 19.59
CA SER A 166 -1.54 -7.10 20.63
C SER A 166 -2.61 -7.07 21.71
N ALA A 167 -3.20 -5.91 22.01
CA ALA A 167 -4.34 -5.79 22.92
C ALA A 167 -5.58 -6.47 22.32
N ASP A 168 -5.83 -6.26 21.03
CA ASP A 168 -6.90 -6.94 20.29
C ASP A 168 -6.70 -8.45 20.26
N LYS A 169 -5.49 -8.93 19.93
CA LYS A 169 -5.17 -10.38 19.96
C LYS A 169 -5.31 -11.01 21.34
N LYS A 170 -5.01 -10.28 22.43
CA LYS A 170 -5.19 -10.79 23.80
C LYS A 170 -6.66 -10.80 24.21
N ALA A 171 -7.47 -9.89 23.71
CA ALA A 171 -8.92 -9.92 23.89
C ALA A 171 -9.54 -11.11 23.14
N GLU A 172 -9.13 -11.35 21.88
CA GLU A 172 -9.56 -12.51 21.09
C GLU A 172 -9.25 -13.86 21.72
N LEU A 173 -8.11 -13.98 22.44
CA LEU A 173 -7.68 -15.23 23.09
C LEU A 173 -8.38 -15.52 24.42
N LYS A 174 -9.07 -14.55 25.01
CA LYS A 174 -9.74 -14.70 26.33
C LYS A 174 -11.23 -15.01 26.26
N GLU A 175 -11.88 -14.73 25.16
CA GLU A 175 -13.29 -15.05 24.94
C GLU A 175 -13.42 -16.03 23.76
N LYS A 176 -14.08 -17.15 24.05
CA LYS A 176 -14.41 -18.20 23.08
C LYS A 176 -15.43 -17.77 22.01
N ASP A 177 -15.89 -16.55 22.05
CA ASP A 177 -16.80 -15.97 21.08
C ASP A 177 -16.05 -14.99 20.18
N TRP A 178 -15.99 -15.31 18.90
CA TRP A 178 -15.42 -14.54 17.79
C TRP A 178 -16.14 -13.19 17.58
N HIS A 179 -16.00 -12.28 18.50
CA HIS A 179 -16.45 -10.91 18.30
C HIS A 179 -15.23 -9.98 18.26
N PHE A 180 -14.75 -9.71 17.05
CA PHE A 180 -13.90 -8.57 16.77
C PHE A 180 -14.65 -7.31 17.20
N ASP A 181 -14.18 -6.61 18.24
CA ASP A 181 -14.78 -5.34 18.66
C ASP A 181 -14.36 -4.22 17.70
N ALA A 182 -14.98 -4.24 16.51
CA ALA A 182 -14.77 -3.24 15.47
C ALA A 182 -15.05 -1.81 15.99
N GLU A 183 -15.93 -1.66 16.98
CA GLU A 183 -16.29 -0.35 17.55
C GLU A 183 -15.21 0.17 18.51
N ALA A 184 -14.49 -0.71 19.22
CA ALA A 184 -13.35 -0.30 20.04
C ALA A 184 -12.19 0.19 19.16
N VAL A 185 -11.83 -0.58 18.14
CA VAL A 185 -10.80 -0.20 17.16
C VAL A 185 -11.18 1.10 16.45
N LYS A 186 -12.42 1.23 16.01
CA LYS A 186 -12.94 2.43 15.37
C LYS A 186 -12.85 3.66 16.29
N ARG A 187 -13.21 3.52 17.57
CA ARG A 187 -13.10 4.62 18.54
C ARG A 187 -11.65 5.08 18.69
N GLU A 188 -10.71 4.18 18.80
CA GLU A 188 -9.31 4.52 18.96
C GLU A 188 -8.72 5.15 17.70
N LEU A 189 -9.08 4.67 16.52
CA LEU A 189 -8.73 5.30 15.26
C LEU A 189 -9.34 6.71 15.13
N LEU A 190 -10.56 6.91 15.61
CA LEU A 190 -11.20 8.23 15.63
C LEU A 190 -10.52 9.20 16.60
N GLU A 191 -10.02 8.73 17.76
CA GLU A 191 -9.24 9.59 18.67
C GLU A 191 -7.93 10.03 18.01
N ARG A 192 -7.26 9.18 17.23
CA ARG A 192 -6.03 9.54 16.48
C ARG A 192 -6.29 10.55 15.36
N ARG A 193 -7.53 10.66 14.91
CA ARG A 193 -7.99 11.69 13.97
C ARG A 193 -8.16 13.07 14.63
N ARG A 194 -8.10 13.14 15.97
CA ARG A 194 -8.23 14.39 16.72
C ARG A 194 -6.90 15.08 16.90
N PHE A 195 -6.51 15.91 15.97
CA PHE A 195 -5.33 16.75 16.03
C PHE A 195 -5.65 18.18 15.61
N THR A 196 -4.74 19.10 15.87
CA THR A 196 -4.77 20.47 15.34
C THR A 196 -3.74 20.61 14.24
N LEU A 197 -3.93 21.55 13.33
CA LEU A 197 -2.95 21.83 12.28
C LEU A 197 -1.56 22.21 12.86
N GLU A 198 -1.54 22.87 14.00
CA GLU A 198 -0.30 23.26 14.70
C GLU A 198 0.45 22.04 15.26
N GLU A 199 -0.27 21.02 15.73
CA GLU A 199 0.36 19.76 16.15
C GLU A 199 1.02 19.06 14.96
N VAL A 200 0.36 18.98 13.83
CA VAL A 200 0.94 18.42 12.60
C VAL A 200 2.20 19.18 12.19
N LYS A 201 2.13 20.52 12.15
CA LYS A 201 3.29 21.37 11.83
C LYS A 201 4.44 21.13 12.79
N SER A 202 4.17 20.98 14.09
CA SER A 202 5.17 20.74 15.12
C SER A 202 5.84 19.37 14.94
N SER A 203 5.08 18.32 14.70
CA SER A 203 5.59 16.96 14.45
C SER A 203 6.46 16.91 13.18
N LEU A 204 6.01 17.56 12.11
CA LEU A 204 6.81 17.67 10.88
C LEU A 204 8.10 18.45 11.10
N ALA A 205 8.07 19.56 11.87
CA ALA A 205 9.25 20.34 12.21
C ALA A 205 10.24 19.55 13.09
N ALA A 206 9.74 18.66 13.93
CA ALA A 206 10.54 17.72 14.71
C ALA A 206 11.13 16.56 13.88
N GLY A 207 10.73 16.42 12.60
CA GLY A 207 11.17 15.34 11.71
C GLY A 207 10.49 14.00 11.97
N GLU A 208 9.34 14.02 12.65
CA GLU A 208 8.53 12.83 12.85
C GLU A 208 7.98 12.31 11.52
N LYS A 209 7.93 10.99 11.38
CA LYS A 209 7.37 10.32 10.19
C LYS A 209 5.89 10.02 10.40
N PHE A 210 5.12 10.07 9.34
CA PHE A 210 3.70 9.75 9.29
C PHE A 210 3.39 8.69 8.23
#